data_375f193f6f56dd651d645dcaed47a235
#
_entry.id   375f193f6f56dd651d645dcaed47a235
#
_cell.length_a   1.000
_cell.length_b   1.000
_cell.length_c   1.000
_cell.angle_alpha   90.00
_cell.angle_beta   90.00
_cell.angle_gamma   90.00
#
_symmetry.space_group_name_H-M   'P 1'
#
loop_
_entity.id
_entity.type
_entity.pdbx_description
1 polymer ?
#
loop_
_entity_poly.entity_id
_entity_poly.type
_entity_poly.pdbx_seq_one_letter_code
_entity_poly.pdbx_strand_id
1 'polypeptide(L)'
;MVIGDLKEPGRINVLKYSIADGPHATIEPNRTCNIRCHNCYNLDRDVVKSFEAVKSEIDLVARKRNLQVITILGGEPTLHPELDQIISYIKSKKILCHVLTNGLRLLDDPEGRYLDGLVRAGMDKILVHIDSGQSHVYRDVEEARRTLFSRLEARKVPFSLSVTITNEDQGGLAGLAKRYAKYKYFDGILAVVARDPLPPNIQKVELSDEYRSLARNLGIEPSSYIPSNLSDRDVNWLIYSYFINPLTGEAFPISPLFDRLHRRARKLASGRHAFVFPPKPSFHEMISAGVCLADTIVHPRKWPAFRRFLRSGSLLRAGRFHYIAIQTPPEVDEQLKKLRFCYGCPDATIRNGMLTPVCIADLINPLNGNQGHVEVNKDWYREVYSAMGELYL
;
A
#
# COMPACT_ATOMS: atom_id res chain seq x y z
N MET A 1 14.73 9.40 -6.59
CA MET A 1 14.87 8.61 -7.84
C MET A 1 14.12 9.28 -8.96
N VAL A 2 14.71 9.47 -10.12
CA VAL A 2 14.03 9.98 -11.31
C VAL A 2 13.72 8.85 -12.28
N ILE A 3 12.69 9.04 -13.12
CA ILE A 3 12.25 8.01 -14.07
C ILE A 3 13.37 7.57 -15.04
N GLY A 4 14.34 8.48 -15.32
CA GLY A 4 15.51 8.18 -16.15
C GLY A 4 16.45 7.12 -15.59
N ASP A 5 16.38 6.83 -14.30
CA ASP A 5 17.19 5.80 -13.64
C ASP A 5 16.68 4.38 -13.92
N LEU A 6 15.47 4.26 -14.48
CA LEU A 6 14.88 2.98 -14.84
C LEU A 6 15.38 2.48 -16.20
N LYS A 7 15.43 1.18 -16.36
CA LYS A 7 15.97 0.50 -17.55
C LYS A 7 15.27 0.87 -18.86
N GLU A 8 13.94 1.07 -18.82
CA GLU A 8 13.10 1.43 -19.96
C GLU A 8 12.06 2.48 -19.56
N PRO A 9 12.46 3.73 -19.23
CA PRO A 9 11.57 4.72 -18.62
C PRO A 9 10.37 5.09 -19.51
N GLY A 10 10.50 5.06 -20.82
CA GLY A 10 9.41 5.40 -21.75
C GLY A 10 8.30 4.35 -21.87
N ARG A 11 8.44 3.19 -21.23
CA ARG A 11 7.46 2.10 -21.30
C ARG A 11 6.63 1.91 -20.04
N ILE A 12 7.01 2.55 -18.93
CA ILE A 12 6.33 2.41 -17.65
C ILE A 12 5.09 3.30 -17.60
N ASN A 13 3.98 2.80 -17.05
CA ASN A 13 2.75 3.57 -16.95
C ASN A 13 2.83 4.65 -15.87
N VAL A 14 2.48 5.87 -16.21
CA VAL A 14 2.29 6.94 -15.25
C VAL A 14 0.87 6.86 -14.68
N LEU A 15 0.74 6.77 -13.37
CA LEU A 15 -0.55 6.79 -12.68
C LEU A 15 -0.77 8.19 -12.10
N LYS A 16 -1.33 9.07 -12.92
CA LYS A 16 -1.77 10.42 -12.51
C LYS A 16 -3.29 10.39 -12.38
N TYR A 17 -3.77 10.42 -11.15
CA TYR A 17 -5.19 10.56 -10.89
C TYR A 17 -5.51 12.02 -10.60
N SER A 18 -6.60 12.55 -11.18
CA SER A 18 -7.20 13.75 -10.64
C SER A 18 -7.73 13.48 -9.22
N ILE A 19 -7.99 14.51 -8.47
CA ILE A 19 -8.57 14.33 -7.13
C ILE A 19 -9.87 13.54 -7.19
N ALA A 20 -10.73 13.88 -8.14
CA ALA A 20 -12.03 13.22 -8.34
C ALA A 20 -11.89 11.77 -8.83
N ASP A 21 -10.85 11.46 -9.61
CA ASP A 21 -10.59 10.11 -10.14
C ASP A 21 -9.73 9.25 -9.21
N GLY A 22 -9.27 9.79 -8.08
CA GLY A 22 -8.49 9.03 -7.09
C GLY A 22 -9.26 7.80 -6.62
N PRO A 23 -8.78 6.57 -6.92
CA PRO A 23 -9.56 5.36 -6.67
C PRO A 23 -9.50 4.88 -5.21
N HIS A 24 -8.69 5.52 -4.40
CA HIS A 24 -8.42 5.14 -3.02
C HIS A 24 -8.47 6.35 -2.09
N ALA A 25 -8.83 6.11 -0.85
CA ALA A 25 -8.70 7.05 0.25
C ALA A 25 -8.43 6.29 1.55
N THR A 26 -7.97 7.01 2.54
CA THR A 26 -7.79 6.49 3.91
C THR A 26 -8.75 7.18 4.86
N ILE A 27 -9.19 6.47 5.88
CA ILE A 27 -9.98 7.00 7.00
C ILE A 27 -9.29 6.63 8.30
N GLU A 28 -9.18 7.61 9.20
CA GLU A 28 -8.53 7.46 10.51
C GLU A 28 -9.58 7.62 11.62
N PRO A 29 -10.27 6.54 12.02
CA PRO A 29 -11.29 6.62 13.05
C PRO A 29 -10.73 6.94 14.43
N ASN A 30 -9.49 6.55 14.68
CA ASN A 30 -8.75 6.87 15.89
C ASN A 30 -7.27 7.05 15.59
N ARG A 31 -6.62 7.81 16.45
CA ARG A 31 -5.17 8.03 16.44
C ARG A 31 -4.48 7.27 17.58
N THR A 32 -5.26 6.74 18.51
CA THR A 32 -4.78 5.89 19.61
C THR A 32 -4.13 4.63 19.05
N CYS A 33 -2.97 4.25 19.60
CA CYS A 33 -2.25 3.05 19.21
C CYS A 33 -1.63 2.38 20.44
N ASN A 34 -1.65 1.06 20.46
CA ASN A 34 -1.09 0.23 21.53
C ASN A 34 0.41 -0.06 21.37
N ILE A 35 1.04 0.45 20.28
CA ILE A 35 2.47 0.38 20.05
C ILE A 35 3.05 1.75 19.67
N ARG A 36 4.38 1.89 19.74
CA ARG A 36 5.11 3.08 19.30
C ARG A 36 6.20 2.67 18.31
N CYS A 37 5.84 2.64 17.03
CA CYS A 37 6.81 2.39 15.97
C CYS A 37 7.78 3.57 15.82
N HIS A 38 9.05 3.27 15.55
CA HIS A 38 9.95 4.28 15.00
C HIS A 38 9.37 4.78 13.67
N ASN A 39 9.61 6.00 13.28
CA ASN A 39 9.14 6.57 12.00
C ASN A 39 7.62 6.62 11.79
N CYS A 40 6.82 6.49 12.86
CA CYS A 40 5.38 6.57 12.76
C CYS A 40 4.96 7.99 12.34
N TYR A 41 4.13 8.10 11.31
CA TYR A 41 3.59 9.39 10.87
C TYR A 41 2.55 9.97 11.87
N ASN A 42 2.00 9.12 12.74
CA ASN A 42 0.96 9.46 13.70
C ASN A 42 1.56 10.15 14.93
N LEU A 43 1.56 11.48 14.94
CA LEU A 43 2.12 12.31 16.00
C LEU A 43 1.12 12.55 17.13
N ASP A 44 -0.15 12.81 16.79
CA ASP A 44 -1.24 13.02 17.75
C ASP A 44 -1.96 11.71 18.02
N ARG A 45 -1.89 11.22 19.28
CA ARG A 45 -2.37 9.87 19.65
C ARG A 45 -3.60 9.87 20.56
N ASP A 46 -4.15 11.04 20.87
CA ASP A 46 -5.22 11.16 21.87
C ASP A 46 -6.62 11.31 21.26
N VAL A 47 -6.72 11.10 19.94
CA VAL A 47 -7.98 11.29 19.22
C VAL A 47 -8.65 9.95 18.94
N VAL A 48 -9.91 9.82 19.39
CA VAL A 48 -10.86 8.80 18.97
C VAL A 48 -12.12 9.52 18.47
N LYS A 49 -12.50 9.30 17.23
CA LYS A 49 -13.68 9.92 16.63
C LYS A 49 -14.93 9.11 16.93
N SER A 50 -16.07 9.76 17.08
CA SER A 50 -17.34 9.06 17.13
C SER A 50 -17.69 8.43 15.79
N PHE A 51 -18.55 7.42 15.77
CA PHE A 51 -19.04 6.80 14.54
C PHE A 51 -19.63 7.83 13.56
N GLU A 52 -20.42 8.78 14.06
CA GLU A 52 -21.04 9.81 13.22
C GLU A 52 -20.01 10.76 12.59
N ALA A 53 -18.92 11.09 13.30
CA ALA A 53 -17.83 11.87 12.74
C ALA A 53 -17.12 11.10 11.62
N VAL A 54 -16.80 9.82 11.84
CA VAL A 54 -16.18 8.95 10.83
C VAL A 54 -17.09 8.76 9.61
N LYS A 55 -18.38 8.57 9.84
CA LYS A 55 -19.39 8.47 8.79
C LYS A 55 -19.45 9.73 7.91
N SER A 56 -19.40 10.90 8.54
CA SER A 56 -19.36 12.18 7.82
C SER A 56 -18.10 12.32 6.95
N GLU A 57 -16.96 11.86 7.43
CA GLU A 57 -15.70 11.83 6.65
C GLU A 57 -15.78 10.84 5.47
N ILE A 58 -16.37 9.65 5.68
CA ILE A 58 -16.60 8.68 4.61
C ILE A 58 -17.51 9.27 3.54
N ASP A 59 -18.59 9.95 3.94
CA ASP A 59 -19.49 10.61 3.01
C ASP A 59 -18.81 11.73 2.23
N LEU A 60 -17.98 12.51 2.90
CA LEU A 60 -17.25 13.59 2.28
C LEU A 60 -16.25 13.07 1.24
N VAL A 61 -15.44 12.08 1.59
CA VAL A 61 -14.47 11.52 0.65
C VAL A 61 -15.14 10.79 -0.51
N ALA A 62 -16.27 10.12 -0.29
CA ALA A 62 -17.05 9.47 -1.34
C ALA A 62 -17.70 10.47 -2.31
N ARG A 63 -17.99 11.71 -1.85
CA ARG A 63 -18.45 12.80 -2.76
C ARG A 63 -17.28 13.40 -3.55
N LYS A 64 -16.09 13.46 -2.97
CA LYS A 64 -14.91 14.07 -3.59
C LYS A 64 -14.18 13.13 -4.57
N ARG A 65 -14.33 11.81 -4.42
CA ARG A 65 -13.59 10.80 -5.19
C ARG A 65 -14.47 9.67 -5.69
N ASN A 66 -14.19 9.18 -6.89
CA ASN A 66 -14.79 7.96 -7.44
C ASN A 66 -14.08 6.70 -6.90
N LEU A 67 -14.28 6.42 -5.61
CA LEU A 67 -13.53 5.45 -4.84
C LEU A 67 -13.80 4.00 -5.28
N GLN A 68 -12.73 3.23 -5.46
CA GLN A 68 -12.75 1.78 -5.47
C GLN A 68 -12.63 1.22 -4.05
N VAL A 69 -11.77 1.81 -3.22
CA VAL A 69 -11.35 1.29 -1.92
C VAL A 69 -11.22 2.41 -0.90
N ILE A 70 -11.61 2.11 0.32
CA ILE A 70 -11.21 2.86 1.52
C ILE A 70 -10.36 1.93 2.40
N THR A 71 -9.18 2.39 2.81
CA THR A 71 -8.38 1.73 3.84
C THR A 71 -8.58 2.44 5.17
N ILE A 72 -9.03 1.69 6.18
CA ILE A 72 -9.09 2.18 7.55
C ILE A 72 -7.70 2.02 8.15
N LEU A 73 -7.15 3.12 8.64
CA LEU A 73 -5.86 3.20 9.32
C LEU A 73 -5.92 4.25 10.43
N GLY A 74 -4.83 4.80 10.87
CA GLY A 74 -4.79 5.84 11.90
C GLY A 74 -3.71 5.53 12.93
N GLY A 75 -4.08 5.39 14.22
CA GLY A 75 -3.26 4.68 15.20
C GLY A 75 -3.36 3.18 14.96
N GLU A 76 -4.08 2.49 15.82
CA GLU A 76 -4.45 1.09 15.58
C GLU A 76 -5.98 0.98 15.44
N PRO A 77 -6.51 0.73 14.23
CA PRO A 77 -7.94 0.72 13.99
C PRO A 77 -8.71 -0.29 14.85
N THR A 78 -8.08 -1.41 15.18
CA THR A 78 -8.71 -2.47 15.98
C THR A 78 -9.00 -2.05 17.40
N LEU A 79 -8.49 -0.90 17.87
CA LEU A 79 -8.82 -0.30 19.16
C LEU A 79 -10.11 0.53 19.12
N HIS A 80 -10.61 0.86 17.91
CA HIS A 80 -11.87 1.61 17.81
C HIS A 80 -13.05 0.74 18.20
N PRO A 81 -13.92 1.19 19.13
CA PRO A 81 -15.01 0.37 19.67
C PRO A 81 -16.06 -0.01 18.60
N GLU A 82 -16.25 0.83 17.60
CA GLU A 82 -17.27 0.68 16.56
C GLU A 82 -16.68 0.37 15.17
N LEU A 83 -15.52 -0.31 15.12
CA LEU A 83 -14.84 -0.62 13.83
C LEU A 83 -15.72 -1.43 12.89
N ASP A 84 -16.48 -2.37 13.40
CA ASP A 84 -17.42 -3.20 12.63
C ASP A 84 -18.53 -2.39 11.97
N GLN A 85 -19.07 -1.40 12.68
CA GLN A 85 -20.08 -0.46 12.13
C GLN A 85 -19.48 0.42 11.04
N ILE A 86 -18.24 0.91 11.23
CA ILE A 86 -17.51 1.68 10.23
C ILE A 86 -17.31 0.86 8.96
N ILE A 87 -16.84 -0.39 9.09
CA ILE A 87 -16.69 -1.32 7.96
C ILE A 87 -18.03 -1.50 7.23
N SER A 88 -19.10 -1.82 7.98
CA SER A 88 -20.43 -2.02 7.42
C SER A 88 -20.93 -0.77 6.67
N TYR A 89 -20.65 0.41 7.20
CA TYR A 89 -21.03 1.67 6.55
C TYR A 89 -20.28 1.89 5.23
N ILE A 90 -18.96 1.66 5.18
CA ILE A 90 -18.18 1.70 3.93
C ILE A 90 -18.78 0.73 2.90
N LYS A 91 -19.11 -0.49 3.34
CA LYS A 91 -19.69 -1.52 2.46
C LYS A 91 -21.07 -1.13 1.91
N SER A 92 -21.89 -0.44 2.69
CA SER A 92 -23.20 0.04 2.25
C SER A 92 -23.10 0.98 1.05
N LYS A 93 -21.95 1.66 0.87
CA LYS A 93 -21.65 2.51 -0.29
C LYS A 93 -21.06 1.77 -1.48
N LYS A 94 -21.02 0.42 -1.45
CA LYS A 94 -20.42 -0.43 -2.50
C LYS A 94 -18.93 -0.11 -2.75
N ILE A 95 -18.22 0.29 -1.70
CA ILE A 95 -16.78 0.54 -1.70
C ILE A 95 -16.09 -0.65 -1.00
N LEU A 96 -14.92 -1.06 -1.51
CA LEU A 96 -14.12 -2.07 -0.85
C LEU A 96 -13.53 -1.50 0.44
N CYS A 97 -13.55 -2.30 1.51
CA CYS A 97 -13.04 -1.91 2.80
C CYS A 97 -11.80 -2.71 3.16
N HIS A 98 -10.69 -2.03 3.32
CA HIS A 98 -9.45 -2.61 3.83
C HIS A 98 -9.16 -2.10 5.24
N VAL A 99 -8.49 -2.92 6.05
CA VAL A 99 -8.05 -2.53 7.40
C VAL A 99 -6.54 -2.73 7.49
N LEU A 100 -5.82 -1.67 7.83
CA LEU A 100 -4.38 -1.74 8.11
C LEU A 100 -4.21 -1.82 9.62
N THR A 101 -3.55 -2.87 10.10
CA THR A 101 -3.41 -3.17 11.54
C THR A 101 -2.01 -3.67 11.87
N ASN A 102 -1.55 -3.35 13.08
CA ASN A 102 -0.33 -3.94 13.63
C ASN A 102 -0.51 -5.41 14.04
N GLY A 103 -1.72 -5.94 14.05
CA GLY A 103 -2.01 -7.36 14.25
C GLY A 103 -2.06 -7.84 15.70
N LEU A 104 -1.68 -7.03 16.70
CA LEU A 104 -1.64 -7.47 18.09
C LEU A 104 -2.98 -8.05 18.56
N ARG A 105 -4.06 -7.28 18.39
CA ARG A 105 -5.40 -7.74 18.81
C ARG A 105 -5.82 -9.02 18.11
N LEU A 106 -5.38 -9.23 16.88
CA LEU A 106 -5.67 -10.47 16.12
C LEU A 106 -4.81 -11.64 16.63
N LEU A 107 -3.59 -11.39 17.07
CA LEU A 107 -2.72 -12.40 17.67
C LEU A 107 -3.17 -12.79 19.07
N ASP A 108 -3.67 -11.83 19.86
CA ASP A 108 -4.20 -12.04 21.22
C ASP A 108 -5.55 -12.76 21.23
N ASP A 109 -6.20 -12.92 20.06
CA ASP A 109 -7.42 -13.69 19.86
C ASP A 109 -7.14 -15.00 19.11
N PRO A 110 -6.67 -16.05 19.79
CA PRO A 110 -6.32 -17.31 19.14
C PRO A 110 -7.50 -18.01 18.46
N GLU A 111 -8.71 -17.80 18.96
CA GLU A 111 -9.93 -18.37 18.37
C GLU A 111 -10.38 -17.60 17.13
N GLY A 112 -9.92 -16.34 16.97
CA GLY A 112 -10.21 -15.50 15.83
C GLY A 112 -11.62 -14.93 15.79
N ARG A 113 -12.32 -14.86 16.95
CA ARG A 113 -13.69 -14.32 17.04
C ARG A 113 -13.77 -12.87 16.59
N TYR A 114 -12.77 -12.08 16.95
CA TYR A 114 -12.69 -10.68 16.55
C TYR A 114 -12.52 -10.54 15.03
N LEU A 115 -11.59 -11.32 14.45
CA LEU A 115 -11.40 -11.38 13.00
C LEU A 115 -12.67 -11.81 12.26
N ASP A 116 -13.37 -12.83 12.78
CA ASP A 116 -14.64 -13.30 12.24
C ASP A 116 -15.72 -12.20 12.30
N GLY A 117 -15.69 -11.35 13.33
CA GLY A 117 -16.53 -10.15 13.44
C GLY A 117 -16.27 -9.15 12.31
N LEU A 118 -15.03 -8.82 12.04
CA LEU A 118 -14.64 -7.89 10.95
C LEU A 118 -15.05 -8.45 9.57
N VAL A 119 -14.89 -9.76 9.36
CA VAL A 119 -15.32 -10.42 8.12
C VAL A 119 -16.84 -10.35 7.96
N ARG A 120 -17.62 -10.63 9.02
CA ARG A 120 -19.08 -10.49 8.99
C ARG A 120 -19.53 -9.06 8.73
N ALA A 121 -18.81 -8.05 9.22
CA ALA A 121 -19.06 -6.64 8.92
C ALA A 121 -18.78 -6.27 7.45
N GLY A 122 -18.11 -7.14 6.70
CA GLY A 122 -17.86 -6.98 5.27
C GLY A 122 -16.45 -6.51 4.90
N MET A 123 -15.47 -6.64 5.80
CA MET A 123 -14.08 -6.35 5.48
C MET A 123 -13.60 -7.20 4.30
N ASP A 124 -13.02 -6.57 3.29
CA ASP A 124 -12.55 -7.26 2.09
C ASP A 124 -11.10 -7.73 2.20
N LYS A 125 -10.26 -7.04 2.99
CA LYS A 125 -8.82 -7.32 3.07
C LYS A 125 -8.19 -6.74 4.32
N ILE A 126 -7.15 -7.40 4.82
CA ILE A 126 -6.26 -6.89 5.87
C ILE A 126 -4.88 -6.55 5.28
N LEU A 127 -4.35 -5.39 5.64
CA LEU A 127 -2.94 -5.06 5.49
C LEU A 127 -2.28 -5.24 6.87
N VAL A 128 -1.38 -6.20 6.97
CA VAL A 128 -0.68 -6.52 8.21
C VAL A 128 0.60 -5.70 8.27
N HIS A 129 0.69 -4.79 9.24
CA HIS A 129 1.90 -4.00 9.47
C HIS A 129 2.69 -4.59 10.63
N ILE A 130 3.55 -5.55 10.32
CA ILE A 130 4.49 -6.18 11.26
C ILE A 130 5.86 -6.19 10.58
N ASP A 131 6.81 -5.40 11.07
CA ASP A 131 8.15 -5.26 10.50
C ASP A 131 9.26 -5.20 11.57
N SER A 132 10.51 -5.04 11.15
CA SER A 132 11.67 -4.95 12.01
C SER A 132 11.60 -3.77 13.00
N GLY A 133 10.95 -2.66 12.61
CA GLY A 133 10.75 -1.51 13.48
C GLY A 133 9.84 -1.76 14.68
N GLN A 134 9.22 -2.96 14.76
CA GLN A 134 8.35 -3.40 15.85
C GLN A 134 8.97 -4.52 16.70
N SER A 135 10.27 -4.76 16.58
CA SER A 135 11.00 -5.78 17.35
C SER A 135 10.93 -5.58 18.87
N HIS A 136 10.63 -4.36 19.33
CA HIS A 136 10.38 -4.05 20.74
C HIS A 136 9.03 -4.57 21.25
N VAL A 137 8.11 -4.95 20.36
CA VAL A 137 6.79 -5.50 20.66
C VAL A 137 6.75 -7.00 20.38
N TYR A 138 7.27 -7.40 19.22
CA TYR A 138 7.30 -8.79 18.80
C TYR A 138 8.66 -9.41 19.09
N ARG A 139 8.70 -10.42 19.97
CA ARG A 139 9.92 -11.16 20.26
C ARG A 139 10.54 -11.81 19.01
N ASP A 140 9.68 -12.29 18.12
CA ASP A 140 10.02 -12.81 16.79
C ASP A 140 8.99 -12.29 15.77
N VAL A 141 9.42 -11.31 15.00
CA VAL A 141 8.61 -10.67 13.95
C VAL A 141 8.16 -11.68 12.90
N GLU A 142 9.01 -12.64 12.54
CA GLU A 142 8.69 -13.65 11.54
C GLU A 142 7.68 -14.68 12.06
N GLU A 143 7.77 -15.05 13.32
CA GLU A 143 6.80 -15.93 13.97
C GLU A 143 5.43 -15.27 14.08
N ALA A 144 5.39 -13.98 14.46
CA ALA A 144 4.16 -13.19 14.52
C ALA A 144 3.48 -13.13 13.15
N ARG A 145 4.26 -12.83 12.09
CA ARG A 145 3.76 -12.85 10.70
C ARG A 145 3.19 -14.23 10.32
N ARG A 146 3.94 -15.31 10.55
CA ARG A 146 3.51 -16.68 10.20
C ARG A 146 2.23 -17.08 10.92
N THR A 147 2.15 -16.78 12.21
CA THR A 147 0.97 -17.09 13.02
C THR A 147 -0.26 -16.35 12.49
N LEU A 148 -0.15 -15.05 12.28
CA LEU A 148 -1.27 -14.25 11.78
C LEU A 148 -1.67 -14.64 10.36
N PHE A 149 -0.69 -14.84 9.46
CA PHE A 149 -0.96 -15.24 8.07
C PHE A 149 -1.64 -16.59 7.97
N SER A 150 -1.25 -17.56 8.83
CA SER A 150 -1.92 -18.86 8.89
C SER A 150 -3.38 -18.74 9.34
N ARG A 151 -3.68 -17.83 10.29
CA ARG A 151 -5.06 -17.56 10.72
C ARG A 151 -5.90 -16.90 9.63
N LEU A 152 -5.32 -15.95 8.88
CA LEU A 152 -5.97 -15.29 7.75
C LEU A 152 -6.23 -16.26 6.60
N GLU A 153 -5.24 -17.11 6.29
CA GLU A 153 -5.34 -18.15 5.27
C GLU A 153 -6.46 -19.16 5.59
N ALA A 154 -6.53 -19.65 6.84
CA ALA A 154 -7.55 -20.59 7.29
C ALA A 154 -8.97 -20.03 7.14
N ARG A 155 -9.13 -18.71 7.29
CA ARG A 155 -10.42 -18.00 7.15
C ARG A 155 -10.67 -17.47 5.74
N LYS A 156 -9.76 -17.74 4.81
CA LYS A 156 -9.83 -17.25 3.42
C LYS A 156 -9.92 -15.71 3.32
N VAL A 157 -9.32 -15.00 4.27
CA VAL A 157 -9.27 -13.56 4.29
C VAL A 157 -8.10 -13.09 3.43
N PRO A 158 -8.34 -12.28 2.39
CA PRO A 158 -7.26 -11.68 1.61
C PRO A 158 -6.39 -10.77 2.47
N PHE A 159 -5.08 -10.82 2.25
CA PHE A 159 -4.15 -9.98 3.02
C PHE A 159 -2.89 -9.61 2.24
N SER A 160 -2.32 -8.48 2.64
CA SER A 160 -1.00 -8.01 2.21
C SER A 160 -0.12 -7.74 3.42
N LEU A 161 1.17 -7.72 3.20
CA LEU A 161 2.13 -7.22 4.16
C LEU A 161 2.40 -5.73 3.92
N SER A 162 2.32 -4.90 4.95
CA SER A 162 2.82 -3.54 4.96
C SER A 162 4.13 -3.51 5.76
N VAL A 163 5.19 -2.92 5.21
CA VAL A 163 6.50 -2.84 5.87
C VAL A 163 7.14 -1.48 5.66
N THR A 164 7.82 -1.00 6.69
CA THR A 164 8.79 0.09 6.55
C THR A 164 10.14 -0.54 6.25
N ILE A 165 10.69 -0.28 5.06
CA ILE A 165 11.95 -0.87 4.63
C ILE A 165 13.16 -0.12 5.17
N THR A 166 14.05 -0.88 5.79
CA THR A 166 15.36 -0.46 6.29
C THR A 166 16.42 -1.48 5.89
N ASN A 167 17.68 -1.20 6.20
CA ASN A 167 18.77 -2.14 5.98
C ASN A 167 18.71 -3.41 6.87
N GLU A 168 17.82 -3.44 7.86
CA GLU A 168 17.63 -4.59 8.77
C GLU A 168 16.79 -5.72 8.16
N ASP A 169 16.06 -5.45 7.06
CA ASP A 169 15.18 -6.45 6.45
C ASP A 169 15.97 -7.49 5.66
N GLN A 170 16.17 -8.67 6.25
CA GLN A 170 16.93 -9.78 5.64
C GLN A 170 16.29 -10.26 4.33
N GLY A 171 17.06 -10.15 3.24
CA GLY A 171 16.64 -10.56 1.90
C GLY A 171 15.73 -9.55 1.21
N GLY A 172 15.42 -8.42 1.85
CA GLY A 172 14.62 -7.34 1.29
C GLY A 172 13.25 -7.77 0.80
N LEU A 173 12.62 -6.95 0.00
CA LEU A 173 11.27 -7.22 -0.53
C LEU A 173 11.18 -8.48 -1.39
N ALA A 174 12.26 -8.82 -2.13
CA ALA A 174 12.31 -10.05 -2.92
C ALA A 174 12.23 -11.30 -2.04
N GLY A 175 12.94 -11.31 -0.91
CA GLY A 175 12.90 -12.39 0.08
C GLY A 175 11.52 -12.56 0.70
N LEU A 176 10.89 -11.46 1.11
CA LEU A 176 9.54 -11.45 1.67
C LEU A 176 8.51 -11.96 0.64
N ALA A 177 8.58 -11.49 -0.62
CA ALA A 177 7.68 -11.92 -1.68
C ALA A 177 7.75 -13.43 -1.93
N LYS A 178 8.96 -14.00 -2.01
CA LYS A 178 9.17 -15.46 -2.17
C LYS A 178 8.66 -16.24 -0.96
N ARG A 179 8.99 -15.79 0.26
CA ARG A 179 8.64 -16.46 1.51
C ARG A 179 7.14 -16.60 1.71
N TYR A 180 6.38 -15.57 1.35
CA TYR A 180 4.94 -15.54 1.57
C TYR A 180 4.11 -15.95 0.35
N ALA A 181 4.72 -16.20 -0.81
CA ALA A 181 4.03 -16.70 -2.00
C ALA A 181 3.23 -17.99 -1.76
N LYS A 182 3.61 -18.78 -0.75
CA LYS A 182 2.93 -20.03 -0.36
C LYS A 182 1.49 -19.81 0.13
N TYR A 183 1.16 -18.64 0.71
CA TYR A 183 -0.18 -18.35 1.20
C TYR A 183 -1.10 -17.97 0.04
N LYS A 184 -2.23 -18.65 -0.08
CA LYS A 184 -3.16 -18.46 -1.22
C LYS A 184 -3.84 -17.10 -1.21
N TYR A 185 -4.11 -16.56 -0.03
CA TYR A 185 -4.80 -15.29 0.14
C TYR A 185 -3.86 -14.09 0.34
N PHE A 186 -2.56 -14.32 0.30
CA PHE A 186 -1.55 -13.27 0.23
C PHE A 186 -1.45 -12.72 -1.18
N ASP A 187 -1.58 -11.40 -1.36
CA ASP A 187 -1.59 -10.78 -2.69
C ASP A 187 -0.47 -9.77 -2.93
N GLY A 188 0.34 -9.43 -1.92
CA GLY A 188 1.47 -8.54 -2.16
C GLY A 188 1.99 -7.78 -0.94
N ILE A 189 2.84 -6.81 -1.25
CA ILE A 189 3.57 -6.01 -0.27
C ILE A 189 3.38 -4.53 -0.58
N LEU A 190 2.99 -3.76 0.44
CA LEU A 190 3.10 -2.31 0.46
C LEU A 190 4.34 -1.96 1.29
N ALA A 191 5.35 -1.40 0.66
CA ALA A 191 6.59 -1.02 1.30
C ALA A 191 6.70 0.51 1.36
N VAL A 192 7.05 1.04 2.51
CA VAL A 192 7.34 2.46 2.70
C VAL A 192 8.82 2.60 3.02
N VAL A 193 9.53 3.42 2.28
CA VAL A 193 10.91 3.77 2.61
C VAL A 193 10.91 4.52 3.95
N ALA A 194 11.79 4.12 4.87
CA ALA A 194 11.91 4.76 6.17
C ALA A 194 12.26 6.24 6.02
N ARG A 195 11.67 7.08 6.87
CA ARG A 195 11.91 8.52 6.90
C ARG A 195 12.90 8.90 8.00
N ASP A 196 13.60 10.00 7.82
CA ASP A 196 14.43 10.61 8.85
C ASP A 196 13.58 11.30 9.94
N PRO A 197 14.07 11.40 11.21
CA PRO A 197 15.34 10.84 11.69
C PRO A 197 15.25 9.33 11.97
N LEU A 198 16.30 8.62 11.61
CA LEU A 198 16.47 7.20 11.90
C LEU A 198 17.33 6.99 13.14
N PRO A 199 17.14 5.89 13.90
CA PRO A 199 18.11 5.47 14.92
C PRO A 199 19.51 5.34 14.32
N PRO A 200 20.59 5.60 15.10
CA PRO A 200 21.96 5.63 14.57
C PRO A 200 22.46 4.34 13.91
N ASN A 201 21.88 3.22 14.28
CA ASN A 201 22.21 1.89 13.74
C ASN A 201 21.37 1.49 12.51
N ILE A 202 20.37 2.29 12.16
CA ILE A 202 19.48 2.01 11.03
C ILE A 202 19.85 2.94 9.87
N GLN A 203 20.07 2.36 8.70
CA GLN A 203 20.36 3.11 7.48
C GLN A 203 19.13 3.17 6.59
N LYS A 204 18.92 4.32 5.99
CA LYS A 204 17.89 4.52 4.97
C LYS A 204 18.22 3.69 3.74
N VAL A 205 17.21 3.02 3.21
CA VAL A 205 17.28 2.31 1.94
C VAL A 205 16.79 3.24 0.83
N GLU A 206 17.57 3.39 -0.21
CA GLU A 206 17.17 4.19 -1.36
C GLU A 206 16.23 3.40 -2.30
N LEU A 207 15.23 4.08 -2.85
CA LEU A 207 14.29 3.46 -3.79
C LEU A 207 15.01 2.81 -4.98
N SER A 208 16.12 3.40 -5.42
CA SER A 208 16.97 2.86 -6.49
C SER A 208 17.65 1.54 -6.12
N ASP A 209 17.95 1.32 -4.84
CA ASP A 209 18.57 0.09 -4.36
C ASP A 209 17.56 -1.05 -4.35
N GLU A 210 16.35 -0.78 -3.86
CA GLU A 210 15.26 -1.76 -3.92
C GLU A 210 14.85 -2.08 -5.37
N TYR A 211 14.81 -1.09 -6.27
CA TYR A 211 14.61 -1.34 -7.69
C TYR A 211 15.65 -2.33 -8.23
N ARG A 212 16.94 -2.09 -7.98
CA ARG A 212 18.03 -2.99 -8.41
C ARG A 212 17.96 -4.35 -7.74
N SER A 213 17.56 -4.40 -6.47
CA SER A 213 17.38 -5.64 -5.71
C SER A 213 16.27 -6.51 -6.29
N LEU A 214 15.11 -5.94 -6.57
CA LEU A 214 13.98 -6.66 -7.15
C LEU A 214 14.28 -7.17 -8.57
N ALA A 215 14.96 -6.36 -9.39
CA ALA A 215 15.37 -6.77 -10.72
C ALA A 215 16.36 -7.96 -10.68
N ARG A 216 17.32 -7.97 -9.75
CA ARG A 216 18.30 -9.04 -9.60
C ARG A 216 17.74 -10.29 -8.94
N ASN A 217 17.01 -10.14 -7.84
CA ASN A 217 16.66 -11.24 -6.95
C ASN A 217 15.31 -11.88 -7.26
N LEU A 218 14.41 -11.13 -7.90
CA LEU A 218 13.07 -11.61 -8.28
C LEU A 218 12.84 -11.57 -9.80
N GLY A 219 13.70 -10.88 -10.55
CA GLY A 219 13.60 -10.75 -12.00
C GLY A 219 12.39 -9.97 -12.48
N ILE A 220 11.91 -9.02 -11.66
CA ILE A 220 10.75 -8.19 -11.99
C ILE A 220 11.15 -6.74 -12.22
N GLU A 221 10.38 -6.06 -13.09
CA GLU A 221 10.51 -4.65 -13.40
C GLU A 221 9.17 -3.96 -13.06
N PRO A 222 9.18 -2.65 -12.72
CA PRO A 222 7.95 -1.96 -12.41
C PRO A 222 7.04 -1.83 -13.64
N SER A 223 5.75 -2.03 -13.45
CA SER A 223 4.73 -1.84 -14.49
C SER A 223 4.18 -0.42 -14.53
N SER A 224 4.21 0.27 -13.39
CA SER A 224 3.68 1.62 -13.25
C SER A 224 4.35 2.39 -12.10
N TYR A 225 4.17 3.71 -12.10
CA TYR A 225 4.60 4.58 -11.01
C TYR A 225 3.62 5.73 -10.79
N ILE A 226 3.66 6.30 -9.57
CA ILE A 226 3.00 7.56 -9.25
C ILE A 226 4.09 8.63 -9.14
N PRO A 227 4.00 9.74 -9.89
CA PRO A 227 4.98 10.81 -9.82
C PRO A 227 4.83 11.64 -8.53
N SER A 228 5.79 12.51 -8.28
CA SER A 228 5.67 13.54 -7.26
C SER A 228 4.76 14.68 -7.72
N ASN A 229 4.35 15.51 -6.76
CA ASN A 229 3.64 16.77 -7.03
C ASN A 229 4.52 17.82 -7.72
N LEU A 230 5.84 17.68 -7.66
CA LEU A 230 6.79 18.66 -8.20
C LEU A 230 7.18 18.37 -9.66
N SER A 231 7.25 17.09 -10.04
CA SER A 231 7.68 16.69 -11.38
C SER A 231 7.16 15.32 -11.76
N ASP A 232 6.69 15.18 -13.02
CA ASP A 232 6.31 13.90 -13.60
C ASP A 232 7.50 12.93 -13.77
N ARG A 233 8.73 13.45 -13.68
CA ARG A 233 9.94 12.64 -13.75
C ARG A 233 10.39 12.09 -12.40
N ASP A 234 9.90 12.64 -11.30
CA ASP A 234 10.22 12.18 -9.96
C ASP A 234 9.30 11.03 -9.57
N VAL A 235 9.87 9.91 -9.20
CA VAL A 235 9.14 8.71 -8.81
C VAL A 235 8.88 8.75 -7.30
N ASN A 236 7.59 8.81 -6.92
CA ASN A 236 7.17 8.72 -5.52
C ASN A 236 6.71 7.31 -5.15
N TRP A 237 6.05 6.61 -6.08
CA TRP A 237 5.72 5.20 -5.92
C TRP A 237 6.23 4.41 -7.10
N LEU A 238 6.83 3.23 -6.86
CA LEU A 238 7.04 2.19 -7.85
C LEU A 238 6.06 1.05 -7.61
N ILE A 239 5.40 0.60 -8.67
CA ILE A 239 4.41 -0.47 -8.60
C ILE A 239 4.83 -1.59 -9.54
N TYR A 240 5.00 -2.77 -8.96
CA TYR A 240 5.33 -4.02 -9.65
C TYR A 240 4.10 -4.91 -9.65
N SER A 241 3.70 -5.36 -10.82
CA SER A 241 2.65 -6.37 -11.01
C SER A 241 3.28 -7.62 -11.59
N TYR A 242 3.10 -8.76 -10.96
CA TYR A 242 3.73 -10.00 -11.42
C TYR A 242 2.92 -11.24 -11.01
N PHE A 243 3.16 -12.34 -11.70
CA PHE A 243 2.74 -13.66 -11.24
C PHE A 243 3.91 -14.34 -10.53
N ILE A 244 3.63 -15.09 -9.48
CA ILE A 244 4.63 -15.86 -8.74
C ILE A 244 4.18 -17.30 -8.56
N ASN A 245 5.11 -18.23 -8.74
CA ASN A 245 4.88 -19.62 -8.41
C ASN A 245 4.97 -19.82 -6.89
N PRO A 246 3.91 -20.30 -6.23
CA PRO A 246 3.88 -20.43 -4.77
C PRO A 246 4.85 -21.48 -4.21
N LEU A 247 5.35 -22.40 -5.05
CA LEU A 247 6.25 -23.48 -4.63
C LEU A 247 7.74 -23.13 -4.83
N THR A 248 8.05 -22.48 -5.95
CA THR A 248 9.44 -22.22 -6.31
C THR A 248 9.87 -20.78 -6.08
N GLY A 249 8.90 -19.86 -5.90
CA GLY A 249 9.17 -18.43 -5.82
C GLY A 249 9.60 -17.80 -7.16
N GLU A 250 9.53 -18.54 -8.27
CA GLU A 250 9.79 -17.98 -9.59
C GLU A 250 8.72 -16.98 -9.96
N ALA A 251 9.13 -15.80 -10.41
CA ALA A 251 8.25 -14.71 -10.77
C ALA A 251 8.25 -14.45 -12.28
N PHE A 252 7.10 -14.02 -12.78
CA PHE A 252 6.92 -13.51 -14.15
C PHE A 252 6.39 -12.08 -14.09
N PRO A 253 7.18 -11.07 -14.52
CA PRO A 253 6.75 -9.67 -14.49
C PRO A 253 5.67 -9.41 -15.53
N ILE A 254 4.58 -8.74 -15.15
CA ILE A 254 3.56 -8.25 -16.06
C ILE A 254 4.08 -6.96 -16.71
N SER A 255 3.99 -6.87 -18.05
CA SER A 255 4.44 -5.67 -18.74
C SER A 255 3.54 -4.47 -18.49
N PRO A 256 4.05 -3.25 -18.64
CA PRO A 256 3.25 -2.03 -18.55
C PRO A 256 2.04 -2.03 -19.51
N LEU A 257 2.16 -2.64 -20.68
CA LEU A 257 1.04 -2.78 -21.63
C LEU A 257 -0.10 -3.59 -21.01
N PHE A 258 0.19 -4.78 -20.47
CA PHE A 258 -0.83 -5.64 -19.88
C PHE A 258 -1.40 -5.06 -18.58
N ASP A 259 -0.59 -4.41 -17.76
CA ASP A 259 -1.07 -3.65 -16.59
C ASP A 259 -2.04 -2.55 -17.03
N ARG A 260 -1.72 -1.79 -18.09
CA ARG A 260 -2.59 -0.74 -18.64
C ARG A 260 -3.91 -1.30 -19.18
N LEU A 261 -3.86 -2.39 -19.92
CA LEU A 261 -5.05 -3.06 -20.47
C LEU A 261 -5.95 -3.55 -19.34
N HIS A 262 -5.38 -4.17 -18.32
CA HIS A 262 -6.11 -4.63 -17.14
C HIS A 262 -6.79 -3.46 -16.41
N ARG A 263 -6.07 -2.35 -16.14
CA ARG A 263 -6.64 -1.15 -15.50
C ARG A 263 -7.76 -0.54 -16.34
N ARG A 264 -7.62 -0.48 -17.68
CA ARG A 264 -8.66 0.00 -18.59
C ARG A 264 -9.89 -0.90 -18.57
N ALA A 265 -9.72 -2.20 -18.66
CA ALA A 265 -10.82 -3.16 -18.59
C ALA A 265 -11.59 -3.03 -17.27
N ARG A 266 -10.88 -2.84 -16.16
CA ARG A 266 -11.50 -2.58 -14.85
C ARG A 266 -12.29 -1.28 -14.82
N LYS A 267 -11.74 -0.19 -15.36
CA LYS A 267 -12.44 1.09 -15.43
C LYS A 267 -13.73 0.95 -16.26
N LEU A 268 -13.68 0.25 -17.39
CA LEU A 268 -14.85 0.01 -18.23
C LEU A 268 -15.91 -0.85 -17.50
N ALA A 269 -15.49 -1.88 -16.78
CA ALA A 269 -16.41 -2.78 -16.10
C ALA A 269 -17.04 -2.18 -14.82
N SER A 270 -16.33 -1.30 -14.11
CA SER A 270 -16.76 -0.78 -12.80
C SER A 270 -17.05 0.73 -12.79
N GLY A 271 -16.71 1.46 -13.83
CA GLY A 271 -16.75 2.93 -13.85
C GLY A 271 -15.67 3.59 -12.95
N ARG A 272 -14.80 2.81 -12.32
CA ARG A 272 -13.80 3.28 -11.33
C ARG A 272 -12.40 2.91 -11.77
N HIS A 273 -11.43 3.77 -11.49
CA HIS A 273 -10.02 3.41 -11.66
C HIS A 273 -9.63 2.27 -10.72
N ALA A 274 -8.75 1.39 -11.19
CA ALA A 274 -8.19 0.33 -10.36
C ALA A 274 -6.93 0.83 -9.67
N PHE A 275 -6.96 0.91 -8.34
CA PHE A 275 -5.77 1.14 -7.51
C PHE A 275 -5.18 -0.18 -7.04
N VAL A 276 -6.03 -1.05 -6.51
CA VAL A 276 -5.67 -2.42 -6.11
C VAL A 276 -6.46 -3.42 -6.92
N PHE A 277 -5.86 -4.59 -7.14
CA PHE A 277 -6.54 -5.71 -7.74
C PHE A 277 -7.47 -6.35 -6.70
N PRO A 278 -8.72 -6.68 -7.05
CA PRO A 278 -9.59 -7.32 -6.07
C PRO A 278 -9.03 -8.68 -5.69
N PRO A 279 -9.11 -9.00 -4.42
CA PRO A 279 -8.61 -10.25 -3.87
C PRO A 279 -9.55 -11.42 -4.20
N LYS A 280 -9.51 -11.91 -5.44
CA LYS A 280 -10.15 -13.20 -5.81
C LYS A 280 -9.10 -14.08 -6.46
N PRO A 281 -8.38 -14.87 -5.65
CA PRO A 281 -7.28 -15.71 -6.13
C PRO A 281 -7.63 -16.60 -7.32
N SER A 282 -8.80 -17.22 -7.29
CA SER A 282 -9.21 -18.20 -8.29
C SER A 282 -9.27 -17.66 -9.74
N PHE A 283 -9.70 -16.42 -9.94
CA PHE A 283 -9.78 -15.85 -11.28
C PHE A 283 -8.39 -15.58 -11.86
N HIS A 284 -7.48 -15.02 -11.05
CA HIS A 284 -6.13 -14.71 -11.49
C HIS A 284 -5.32 -15.99 -11.78
N GLU A 285 -5.53 -17.04 -11.00
CA GLU A 285 -4.88 -18.33 -11.22
C GLU A 285 -5.29 -18.94 -12.57
N MET A 286 -6.56 -18.87 -12.94
CA MET A 286 -7.06 -19.41 -14.19
C MET A 286 -6.49 -18.74 -15.45
N ILE A 287 -6.24 -17.42 -15.39
CA ILE A 287 -5.80 -16.65 -16.56
C ILE A 287 -4.29 -16.41 -16.59
N SER A 288 -3.57 -16.75 -15.50
CA SER A 288 -2.15 -16.38 -15.36
C SER A 288 -1.28 -16.93 -16.50
N ALA A 289 -1.45 -18.20 -16.86
CA ALA A 289 -0.68 -18.82 -17.93
C ALA A 289 -0.96 -18.17 -19.30
N GLY A 290 -2.24 -17.87 -19.59
CA GLY A 290 -2.64 -17.18 -20.81
C GLY A 290 -2.08 -15.75 -20.90
N VAL A 291 -2.13 -15.00 -19.79
CA VAL A 291 -1.56 -13.64 -19.72
C VAL A 291 -0.04 -13.68 -19.88
N CYS A 292 0.65 -14.60 -19.19
CA CYS A 292 2.10 -14.76 -19.32
C CYS A 292 2.52 -15.10 -20.77
N LEU A 293 1.79 -16.00 -21.43
CA LEU A 293 2.05 -16.38 -22.82
C LEU A 293 1.81 -15.19 -23.76
N ALA A 294 0.66 -14.54 -23.66
CA ALA A 294 0.32 -13.39 -24.50
C ALA A 294 1.30 -12.23 -24.29
N ASP A 295 1.69 -11.94 -23.06
CA ASP A 295 2.67 -10.91 -22.74
C ASP A 295 4.06 -11.26 -23.30
N THR A 296 4.43 -12.56 -23.35
CA THR A 296 5.68 -13.03 -23.93
C THR A 296 5.68 -12.93 -25.45
N ILE A 297 4.55 -13.23 -26.12
CA ILE A 297 4.40 -13.08 -27.57
C ILE A 297 4.58 -11.62 -27.99
N VAL A 298 3.94 -10.70 -27.25
CA VAL A 298 4.07 -9.25 -27.52
C VAL A 298 5.46 -8.72 -27.17
N HIS A 299 6.10 -9.31 -26.16
CA HIS A 299 7.43 -8.91 -25.68
C HIS A 299 8.41 -10.10 -25.68
N PRO A 300 8.99 -10.49 -26.83
CA PRO A 300 9.83 -11.70 -26.96
C PRO A 300 11.03 -11.75 -26.00
N ARG A 301 11.51 -10.59 -25.53
CA ARG A 301 12.58 -10.52 -24.52
C ARG A 301 12.22 -11.21 -23.20
N LYS A 302 10.92 -11.42 -22.92
CA LYS A 302 10.44 -12.16 -21.74
C LYS A 302 10.48 -13.67 -21.86
N TRP A 303 10.84 -14.22 -23.02
CA TRP A 303 10.88 -15.64 -23.27
C TRP A 303 11.71 -16.44 -22.23
N PRO A 304 12.90 -15.97 -21.81
CA PRO A 304 13.66 -16.65 -20.75
C PRO A 304 12.91 -16.70 -19.40
N ALA A 305 12.25 -15.60 -19.00
CA ALA A 305 11.44 -15.57 -17.78
C ALA A 305 10.23 -16.49 -17.88
N PHE A 306 9.54 -16.49 -19.01
CA PHE A 306 8.41 -17.38 -19.29
C PHE A 306 8.82 -18.86 -19.21
N ARG A 307 9.95 -19.25 -19.83
CA ARG A 307 10.46 -20.62 -19.75
C ARG A 307 10.78 -21.04 -18.30
N ARG A 308 11.42 -20.17 -17.51
CA ARG A 308 11.68 -20.46 -16.08
C ARG A 308 10.39 -20.65 -15.33
N PHE A 309 9.46 -19.74 -15.51
CA PHE A 309 8.14 -19.79 -14.88
C PHE A 309 7.37 -21.07 -15.23
N LEU A 310 7.42 -21.52 -16.50
CA LEU A 310 6.80 -22.78 -16.93
C LEU A 310 7.49 -24.02 -16.36
N ARG A 311 8.83 -24.07 -16.40
CA ARG A 311 9.62 -25.20 -15.89
C ARG A 311 9.39 -25.43 -14.39
N SER A 312 8.99 -24.40 -13.67
CA SER A 312 8.63 -24.48 -12.25
C SER A 312 7.30 -25.20 -11.98
N GLY A 313 6.63 -25.75 -13.02
CA GLY A 313 5.35 -26.44 -12.88
C GLY A 313 4.12 -25.54 -12.85
N SER A 314 4.27 -24.27 -13.21
CA SER A 314 3.23 -23.23 -13.11
C SER A 314 2.04 -23.42 -14.07
N LEU A 315 2.18 -24.24 -15.13
CA LEU A 315 1.06 -24.56 -16.03
C LEU A 315 -0.03 -25.40 -15.36
N LEU A 316 0.34 -26.25 -14.40
CA LEU A 316 -0.58 -27.14 -13.67
C LEU A 316 -1.03 -26.53 -12.32
N ARG A 317 -0.28 -25.56 -11.83
CA ARG A 317 -0.53 -24.85 -10.57
C ARG A 317 -0.33 -23.36 -10.85
N ALA A 318 -1.38 -22.74 -11.37
CA ALA A 318 -1.38 -21.36 -11.85
C ALA A 318 -0.62 -20.42 -10.94
N GLY A 319 0.25 -19.60 -11.53
CA GLY A 319 0.95 -18.54 -10.82
C GLY A 319 -0.04 -17.58 -10.19
N ARG A 320 0.23 -17.15 -8.96
CA ARG A 320 -0.62 -16.20 -8.25
C ARG A 320 -0.23 -14.79 -8.64
N PHE A 321 -1.22 -13.96 -8.84
CA PHE A 321 -1.00 -12.53 -9.03
C PHE A 321 -0.57 -11.91 -7.71
N HIS A 322 0.57 -11.22 -7.74
CA HIS A 322 1.08 -10.42 -6.63
C HIS A 322 1.46 -9.02 -7.09
N TYR A 323 1.52 -8.11 -6.15
CA TYR A 323 2.09 -6.79 -6.37
C TYR A 323 3.15 -6.46 -5.30
N ILE A 324 4.06 -5.57 -5.67
CA ILE A 324 4.88 -4.81 -4.72
C ILE A 324 4.67 -3.34 -5.06
N ALA A 325 4.29 -2.55 -4.07
CA ALA A 325 4.22 -1.11 -4.19
C ALA A 325 5.22 -0.51 -3.20
N ILE A 326 6.17 0.27 -3.69
CA ILE A 326 7.18 0.94 -2.86
C ILE A 326 6.89 2.42 -2.88
N GLN A 327 6.64 2.98 -1.71
CA GLN A 327 6.35 4.39 -1.50
C GLN A 327 7.55 5.10 -0.86
N THR A 328 7.96 6.25 -1.40
CA THR A 328 8.88 7.15 -0.72
C THR A 328 8.13 8.07 0.24
N PRO A 329 8.69 8.39 1.41
CA PRO A 329 8.11 9.36 2.32
C PRO A 329 8.10 10.76 1.70
N PRO A 330 7.31 11.70 2.27
CA PRO A 330 7.42 13.11 1.93
C PRO A 330 8.81 13.63 2.29
N GLU A 331 9.38 14.44 1.42
CA GLU A 331 10.70 15.02 1.60
C GLU A 331 10.69 16.50 1.20
N VAL A 332 11.52 17.30 1.86
CA VAL A 332 11.74 18.70 1.45
C VAL A 332 12.70 18.73 0.29
N ASP A 333 12.29 19.31 -0.82
CA ASP A 333 13.20 19.64 -1.90
C ASP A 333 13.99 20.90 -1.51
N GLU A 334 15.27 20.73 -1.20
CA GLU A 334 16.13 21.79 -0.68
C GLU A 334 16.36 22.91 -1.70
N GLN A 335 16.32 22.60 -2.99
CA GLN A 335 16.53 23.60 -4.06
C GLN A 335 15.28 24.42 -4.28
N LEU A 336 14.13 23.76 -4.37
CA LEU A 336 12.84 24.42 -4.61
C LEU A 336 12.21 24.95 -3.33
N LYS A 337 12.72 24.58 -2.15
CA LYS A 337 12.10 24.88 -0.83
C LYS A 337 10.63 24.45 -0.77
N LYS A 338 10.31 23.33 -1.40
CA LYS A 338 8.94 22.76 -1.50
C LYS A 338 8.90 21.36 -0.95
N LEU A 339 7.74 20.99 -0.42
CA LEU A 339 7.48 19.63 0.01
C LEU A 339 7.19 18.74 -1.20
N ARG A 340 7.94 17.65 -1.34
CA ARG A 340 7.72 16.60 -2.31
C ARG A 340 6.84 15.51 -1.69
N PHE A 341 5.76 15.16 -2.34
CA PHE A 341 4.84 14.08 -1.98
C PHE A 341 4.16 13.53 -3.24
N CYS A 342 3.28 12.52 -3.12
CA CYS A 342 2.66 11.88 -4.27
C CYS A 342 1.67 12.81 -4.99
N TYR A 343 1.77 12.89 -6.31
CA TYR A 343 0.75 13.56 -7.11
C TYR A 343 -0.61 12.87 -6.95
N GLY A 344 -1.68 13.66 -6.72
CA GLY A 344 -3.03 13.12 -6.55
C GLY A 344 -3.17 12.06 -5.45
N CYS A 345 -2.37 12.15 -4.41
CA CYS A 345 -2.13 11.17 -3.35
C CYS A 345 -3.25 10.13 -3.18
N PRO A 346 -2.99 8.84 -3.44
CA PRO A 346 -4.00 7.79 -3.22
C PRO A 346 -4.35 7.66 -1.73
N ASP A 347 -3.37 7.84 -0.84
CA ASP A 347 -3.54 7.71 0.61
C ASP A 347 -3.92 9.04 1.26
N ALA A 348 -4.92 9.72 0.70
CA ALA A 348 -5.44 10.93 1.29
C ALA A 348 -6.57 10.63 2.29
N THR A 349 -6.57 11.36 3.40
CA THR A 349 -7.57 11.32 4.48
C THR A 349 -8.30 12.63 4.60
N ILE A 350 -9.33 12.69 5.41
CA ILE A 350 -10.03 13.95 5.73
C ILE A 350 -9.43 14.55 7.00
N ARG A 351 -8.99 15.82 6.89
CA ARG A 351 -8.54 16.66 8.01
C ARG A 351 -9.29 17.99 7.96
N ASN A 352 -10.03 18.31 9.03
CA ASN A 352 -10.80 19.56 9.13
C ASN A 352 -11.63 19.86 7.87
N GLY A 353 -12.30 18.82 7.31
CA GLY A 353 -13.13 18.92 6.11
C GLY A 353 -12.38 18.91 4.79
N MET A 354 -11.04 18.84 4.80
CA MET A 354 -10.22 18.85 3.60
C MET A 354 -9.58 17.47 3.35
N LEU A 355 -9.46 17.12 2.08
CA LEU A 355 -8.74 15.93 1.66
C LEU A 355 -7.23 16.21 1.70
N THR A 356 -6.49 15.48 2.53
CA THR A 356 -5.09 15.74 2.88
C THR A 356 -4.29 14.44 2.77
N PRO A 357 -3.10 14.43 2.15
CA PRO A 357 -2.24 13.25 2.18
C PRO A 357 -1.93 12.81 3.61
N VAL A 358 -2.20 11.54 3.93
CA VAL A 358 -2.13 11.04 5.32
C VAL A 358 -0.74 11.20 5.94
N CYS A 359 0.30 11.02 5.13
CA CYS A 359 1.70 11.07 5.60
C CYS A 359 2.19 12.47 6.03
N ILE A 360 1.47 13.53 5.66
CA ILE A 360 1.77 14.93 6.01
C ILE A 360 0.62 15.61 6.74
N ALA A 361 -0.47 14.89 7.00
CA ALA A 361 -1.69 15.47 7.55
C ALA A 361 -1.47 16.15 8.90
N ASP A 362 -0.68 15.54 9.78
CA ASP A 362 -0.37 16.12 11.10
C ASP A 362 0.53 17.34 11.03
N LEU A 363 1.32 17.46 9.96
CA LEU A 363 2.23 18.59 9.75
C LEU A 363 1.50 19.84 9.24
N ILE A 364 0.60 19.63 8.26
CA ILE A 364 -0.06 20.73 7.56
C ILE A 364 -1.45 21.07 8.10
N ASN A 365 -2.12 20.10 8.74
CA ASN A 365 -3.46 20.28 9.27
C ASN A 365 -3.68 19.42 10.53
N PRO A 366 -3.00 19.76 11.66
CA PRO A 366 -3.07 19.00 12.89
C PRO A 366 -4.49 19.00 13.47
N LEU A 367 -4.89 17.91 14.14
CA LEU A 367 -6.21 17.75 14.71
C LEU A 367 -6.42 18.61 15.99
N ASN A 368 -5.43 18.71 16.86
CA ASN A 368 -5.52 19.33 18.17
C ASN A 368 -4.47 20.40 18.42
N GLY A 369 -4.20 21.27 17.45
CA GLY A 369 -3.25 22.37 17.62
C GLY A 369 -1.87 21.87 18.06
N ASN A 370 -1.39 20.88 17.42
CA ASN A 370 -0.31 20.00 17.82
C ASN A 370 0.91 20.76 18.35
N GLN A 371 1.34 20.43 19.55
CA GLN A 371 2.60 20.86 20.15
C GLN A 371 3.78 19.97 19.66
N GLY A 372 3.65 19.38 18.53
CA GLY A 372 4.58 18.39 17.99
C GLY A 372 5.90 18.97 17.54
N HIS A 373 6.85 18.45 17.96
CA HIS A 373 8.29 18.44 17.98
C HIS A 373 9.05 18.51 16.63
N VAL A 374 8.49 19.05 15.59
CA VAL A 374 9.26 19.44 14.42
C VAL A 374 9.10 20.95 14.27
N GLU A 375 10.15 21.70 14.54
CA GLU A 375 10.26 23.10 14.12
C GLU A 375 10.30 23.14 12.59
N VAL A 376 9.15 22.94 12.02
CA VAL A 376 8.97 23.17 10.61
C VAL A 376 8.60 24.63 10.45
N ASN A 377 9.22 25.30 9.51
CA ASN A 377 8.84 26.66 9.15
C ASN A 377 7.34 26.66 8.77
N LYS A 378 6.49 27.09 9.70
CA LYS A 378 5.03 27.09 9.57
C LYS A 378 4.55 27.93 8.38
N ASP A 379 5.29 28.94 8.01
CA ASP A 379 4.93 29.82 6.90
C ASP A 379 5.18 29.13 5.56
N TRP A 380 6.27 28.38 5.45
CA TRP A 380 6.54 27.54 4.30
C TRP A 380 5.49 26.42 4.10
N TYR A 381 5.04 25.79 5.19
CA TYR A 381 3.95 24.80 5.11
C TYR A 381 2.61 25.44 4.74
N ARG A 382 2.33 26.67 5.19
CA ARG A 382 1.14 27.41 4.78
C ARG A 382 1.13 27.72 3.29
N GLU A 383 2.28 28.10 2.71
CA GLU A 383 2.42 28.29 1.27
C GLU A 383 2.20 26.98 0.49
N VAL A 384 2.81 25.88 0.94
CA VAL A 384 2.60 24.56 0.34
C VAL A 384 1.13 24.11 0.50
N TYR A 385 0.54 24.40 1.65
CA TYR A 385 -0.87 24.09 1.92
C TYR A 385 -1.81 24.92 1.05
N SER A 386 -1.52 26.21 0.83
CA SER A 386 -2.27 27.04 -0.10
C SER A 386 -2.21 26.49 -1.53
N ALA A 387 -1.01 26.12 -1.98
CA ALA A 387 -0.83 25.47 -3.27
C ALA A 387 -1.50 24.08 -3.36
N MET A 388 -1.58 23.34 -2.24
CA MET A 388 -2.34 22.10 -2.14
C MET A 388 -3.85 22.36 -2.07
N GLY A 389 -4.29 23.43 -1.42
CA GLY A 389 -5.69 23.84 -1.37
C GLY A 389 -6.25 24.08 -2.76
N GLU A 390 -5.50 24.69 -3.64
CA GLU A 390 -5.86 24.82 -5.06
C GLU A 390 -5.92 23.47 -5.79
N LEU A 391 -5.10 22.49 -5.37
CA LEU A 391 -5.11 21.13 -5.91
C LEU A 391 -6.19 20.23 -5.27
N TYR A 392 -6.64 20.54 -4.05
CA TYR A 392 -7.51 19.67 -3.25
C TYR A 392 -8.86 20.30 -2.84
N LEU A 393 -9.10 21.58 -3.22
CA LEU A 393 -10.42 22.22 -3.14
C LEU A 393 -11.18 22.10 -4.46
#